data_8c62e4383d33ab8027af3b761378be4c
#
_entry.id   8c62e4383d33ab8027af3b761378be4c
#
_cell.length_a   1.000
_cell.length_b   1.000
_cell.length_c   1.000
_cell.angle_alpha   90.00
_cell.angle_beta   90.00
_cell.angle_gamma   90.00
#
_symmetry.space_group_name_H-M   'P 1'
#
loop_
_entity.id
_entity.type
_entity.pdbx_description
1 polymer ?
#
loop_
_entity_poly.entity_id
_entity_poly.type
_entity_poly.pdbx_seq_one_letter_code
_entity_poly.pdbx_strand_id
1 'polypeptide(L)' 'MNDEKKDLIKKLLLLEQEHRDLDEILISLQEKNTVDFLQIQRLKKRKLILKDKILEIQNKLEPDSIA' A
#
# COMPACT_ATOMS: atom_id res chain seq x y z
N MET A 1 -1.07 2.05 25.99
CA MET A 1 -2.41 2.03 25.43
C MET A 1 -2.51 2.87 24.18
N ASN A 2 -2.30 4.15 24.31
CA ASN A 2 -2.32 5.03 23.13
C ASN A 2 -1.12 4.82 22.21
N ASP A 3 -0.04 4.23 22.71
CA ASP A 3 1.18 4.05 21.95
C ASP A 3 1.03 3.01 20.85
N GLU A 4 0.30 1.94 21.12
CA GLU A 4 0.04 0.92 20.09
C GLU A 4 -0.78 1.49 18.94
N LYS A 5 -1.79 2.28 19.26
CA LYS A 5 -2.63 2.91 18.23
C LYS A 5 -1.84 3.92 17.42
N LYS A 6 -1.00 4.71 18.08
CA LYS A 6 -0.13 5.66 17.38
C LYS A 6 0.83 4.96 16.44
N ASP A 7 1.41 3.84 16.87
CA ASP A 7 2.33 3.06 16.05
C ASP A 7 1.61 2.49 14.83
N LEU A 8 0.39 2.01 15.01
CA LEU A 8 -0.40 1.50 13.90
C LEU A 8 -0.71 2.61 12.89
N ILE A 9 -1.06 3.79 13.36
CA ILE A 9 -1.35 4.93 12.50
C ILE A 9 -0.10 5.35 11.72
N LYS A 10 1.06 5.40 12.36
CA LYS A 10 2.32 5.71 11.68
C LYS A 10 2.62 4.68 10.60
N LYS A 11 2.46 3.42 10.94
CA LYS A 11 2.69 2.33 10.01
C LYS A 11 1.74 2.43 8.81
N LEU A 12 0.48 2.73 9.08
CA LEU A 12 -0.52 2.93 8.05
C LEU A 12 -0.13 4.05 7.09
N LEU A 13 0.29 5.18 7.62
CA LEU A 13 0.70 6.32 6.80
C LEU A 13 1.89 5.97 5.91
N LEU A 14 2.87 5.25 6.45
CA LEU A 14 4.03 4.82 5.67
C LEU A 14 3.63 3.86 4.57
N LEU A 15 2.76 2.91 4.86
CA LEU A 15 2.30 1.95 3.87
C LEU A 15 1.48 2.63 2.77
N GLU A 16 0.64 3.57 3.14
CA GLU A 16 -0.13 4.33 2.16
C GLU A 16 0.77 5.16 1.25
N GLN A 17 1.84 5.74 1.80
CA GLN A 17 2.80 6.48 1.02
C GLN A 17 3.53 5.57 0.04
N GLU A 18 3.97 4.39 0.49
CA GLU A 18 4.61 3.42 -0.39
C GLU A 18 3.67 2.96 -1.51
N HIS A 19 2.42 2.73 -1.17
CA HIS A 19 1.41 2.32 -2.15
C HIS A 19 1.24 3.39 -3.23
N ARG A 20 1.17 4.64 -2.82
CA ARG A 20 1.05 5.77 -3.76
C ARG A 20 2.28 5.90 -4.64
N ASP A 21 3.48 5.76 -4.05
CA ASP A 21 4.73 5.83 -4.81
C ASP A 21 4.80 4.74 -5.86
N LEU A 22 4.39 3.52 -5.53
CA LEU A 22 4.35 2.43 -6.49
C LEU A 22 3.35 2.69 -7.61
N ASP A 23 2.21 3.26 -7.27
CA ASP A 23 1.19 3.58 -8.25
C ASP A 23 1.72 4.61 -9.26
N GLU A 24 2.41 5.63 -8.79
CA GLU A 24 3.03 6.63 -9.65
C GLU A 24 4.10 6.03 -10.56
N ILE A 25 4.93 5.14 -10.01
CA ILE A 25 5.94 4.45 -10.79
C ILE A 25 5.31 3.61 -11.89
N LEU A 26 4.24 2.88 -11.56
CA LEU A 26 3.53 2.07 -12.53
C LEU A 26 2.95 2.90 -13.67
N ILE A 27 2.34 4.02 -13.34
CA ILE A 27 1.78 4.94 -14.33
C ILE A 27 2.89 5.45 -15.24
N SER A 28 4.01 5.86 -14.66
CA SER A 28 5.15 6.37 -15.41
C SER A 28 5.72 5.33 -16.37
N LEU A 29 5.84 4.09 -15.93
CA LEU A 29 6.34 3.01 -16.77
C LEU A 29 5.41 2.72 -17.95
N GLN A 30 4.11 2.77 -17.71
CA GLN A 30 3.13 2.54 -18.76
C GLN A 30 3.15 3.66 -19.80
N GLU A 31 3.36 4.90 -19.38
CA GLU A 31 3.42 6.04 -20.28
C GLU A 31 4.65 6.01 -21.18
N LYS A 32 5.77 5.49 -20.68
CA LYS A 32 7.03 5.50 -21.40
C LYS A 32 7.16 4.40 -22.45
N ASN A 33 6.21 3.51 -22.57
CA ASN A 33 6.27 2.38 -23.50
C ASN A 33 7.51 1.49 -23.31
N THR A 34 8.25 1.69 -22.27
CA THR A 34 9.35 0.80 -21.92
C THR A 34 8.76 -0.38 -21.19
N VAL A 35 8.60 -1.46 -21.94
CA VAL A 35 7.82 -2.58 -21.40
C VAL A 35 8.75 -3.61 -20.81
N ASP A 36 9.04 -3.47 -19.54
CA ASP A 36 9.56 -4.58 -18.77
C ASP A 36 8.40 -5.21 -18.03
N PHE A 37 7.78 -6.21 -18.64
CA PHE A 37 6.63 -6.89 -18.05
C PHE A 37 6.94 -7.48 -16.70
N LEU A 38 8.14 -7.99 -16.51
CA LEU A 38 8.53 -8.58 -15.21
C LEU A 38 8.57 -7.52 -14.11
N GLN A 39 9.10 -6.35 -14.45
CA GLN A 39 9.15 -5.25 -13.49
C GLN A 39 7.75 -4.79 -13.12
N ILE A 40 6.89 -4.63 -14.11
CA ILE A 40 5.50 -4.24 -13.89
C ILE A 40 4.78 -5.26 -13.00
N GLN A 41 4.97 -6.55 -13.27
CA GLN A 41 4.35 -7.60 -12.46
C GLN A 41 4.84 -7.56 -11.02
N ARG A 42 6.14 -7.36 -10.82
CA ARG A 42 6.71 -7.25 -9.47
C ARG A 42 6.14 -6.07 -8.71
N LEU A 43 6.01 -4.92 -9.37
CA LEU A 43 5.48 -3.72 -8.76
C LEU A 43 3.99 -3.88 -8.43
N LYS A 44 3.22 -4.51 -9.32
CA LYS A 44 1.82 -4.78 -9.07
C LYS A 44 1.63 -5.74 -7.89
N LYS A 45 2.46 -6.75 -7.81
CA LYS A 45 2.44 -7.69 -6.68
C LYS A 45 2.76 -6.98 -5.37
N ARG A 46 3.79 -6.13 -5.39
CA ARG A 46 4.15 -5.33 -4.22
C ARG A 46 3.01 -4.43 -3.78
N LYS A 47 2.34 -3.80 -4.75
CA LYS A 47 1.20 -2.93 -4.50
C LYS A 47 0.07 -3.70 -3.82
N LEU A 48 -0.23 -4.92 -4.27
CA LEU A 48 -1.25 -5.75 -3.66
C LEU A 48 -0.90 -6.12 -2.22
N ILE A 49 0.35 -6.48 -1.97
CA ILE A 49 0.82 -6.80 -0.62
C ILE A 49 0.66 -5.59 0.31
N LEU A 50 1.03 -4.42 -0.18
CA LEU A 50 0.88 -3.19 0.61
C LEU A 50 -0.58 -2.89 0.91
N LYS A 51 -1.45 -3.07 -0.06
CA LYS A 51 -2.88 -2.85 0.13
C LYS A 51 -3.46 -3.81 1.18
N ASP A 52 -3.05 -5.07 1.14
CA ASP A 52 -3.48 -6.05 2.13
C ASP A 52 -3.06 -5.63 3.53
N LYS A 53 -1.83 -5.17 3.68
CA LYS A 53 -1.31 -4.70 4.96
C LYS A 53 -2.06 -3.46 5.45
N ILE A 54 -2.37 -2.55 4.55
CA ILE A 54 -3.14 -1.35 4.86
C ILE A 54 -4.52 -1.74 5.41
N LEU A 55 -5.22 -2.63 4.71
CA LEU A 55 -6.53 -3.10 5.13
C LEU A 55 -6.47 -3.79 6.49
N GLU A 56 -5.43 -4.58 6.71
CA GLU A 56 -5.23 -5.27 7.98
C GLU A 56 -5.11 -4.29 9.14
N ILE A 57 -4.31 -3.24 8.95
CA ILE A 57 -4.13 -2.21 9.98
C ILE A 57 -5.42 -1.40 10.17
N GLN A 58 -6.09 -1.05 9.09
CA GLN A 58 -7.37 -0.33 9.18
C GLN A 58 -8.40 -1.13 9.97
N ASN A 59 -8.44 -2.44 9.75
CA ASN A 59 -9.36 -3.32 10.50
C ASN A 59 -9.01 -3.36 11.99
N LYS A 60 -7.74 -3.29 12.32
CA LYS A 60 -7.32 -3.24 13.72
C LYS A 60 -7.69 -1.93 14.39
N LEU A 61 -7.63 -0.83 13.63
CA LEU A 61 -7.98 0.49 14.16
C LEU A 61 -9.48 0.68 14.29
N GLU A 62 -10.26 0.13 13.36
CA GLU A 62 -11.71 0.27 13.33
C GLU A 62 -12.38 -1.08 13.08
N PRO A 63 -12.34 -1.99 14.06
CA PRO A 63 -12.91 -3.32 13.87
C PRO A 63 -14.40 -3.34 13.64
N ASP A 64 -15.11 -2.32 14.09
CA ASP A 64 -16.57 -2.26 13.99
C ASP A 64 -17.05 -1.69 12.65
N SER A 65 -16.14 -1.23 11.80
CA SER A 65 -16.52 -0.59 10.55
C SER A 65 -16.97 -1.58 9.48
N ILE A 66 -16.96 -2.87 9.79
CA ILE A 66 -17.25 -3.93 8.82
C ILE A 66 -18.71 -4.38 8.89
N ALA A 67 -19.51 -3.69 9.55
CA ALA A 67 -20.91 -4.11 9.65
C ALA A 67 -21.63 -4.15 8.30
#